data_72525c82ea5a01338d5540fbd5e11d39
#
_entry.id   72525c82ea5a01338d5540fbd5e11d39
#
_cell.length_a   1.000
_cell.length_b   1.000
_cell.length_c   1.000
_cell.angle_alpha   90.00
_cell.angle_beta   90.00
_cell.angle_gamma   90.00
#
_symmetry.space_group_name_H-M   'P 1'
#
loop_
_entity.id
_entity.type
_entity.pdbx_description
1 polymer ?
#
loop_
_entity_poly.entity_id
_entity_poly.type
_entity_poly.pdbx_seq_one_letter_code
_entity_poly.pdbx_strand_id
1 'polypeptide(L)'
;MIEKSGLEMMLDKTPAYGLVLPFLSKLYPTAKYVVLTRHPLAVLSSYANSFFEGDYDAAVEFNDILGRYVPAMAAFMRQSEVPFHRVRYEDLVGEPEVRLAEIFEFLGLPNEEGAVDYGKHDHVVKSYGDPKASQETRPTTKSVSKWAAELASDEHKLELAQQVCEPLEAEDVELWGYDKEALFDPVAEAAGDEFQADKKWKWNKYRMRRRMFLKLRKNIHTNGFGRAVKRVKYYCDVLLRD
;
A
#
# COMPACT_ATOMS: atom_id res chain seq x y z
N MET A 1 0.63 -10.88 24.34
CA MET A 1 1.82 -11.08 23.46
C MET A 1 3.02 -10.28 23.99
N ILE A 2 2.86 -8.99 24.26
CA ILE A 2 3.92 -8.11 24.83
C ILE A 2 4.45 -8.67 26.16
N GLU A 3 3.57 -9.02 27.10
CA GLU A 3 3.95 -9.60 28.41
C GLU A 3 4.81 -10.88 28.31
N LYS A 4 4.60 -11.68 27.25
CA LYS A 4 5.38 -12.90 27.00
C LYS A 4 6.75 -12.65 26.41
N SER A 5 6.93 -11.52 25.70
CA SER A 5 8.18 -11.19 25.04
C SER A 5 9.10 -10.28 25.88
N GLY A 6 8.57 -9.66 26.93
CA GLY A 6 9.30 -8.67 27.71
C GLY A 6 9.54 -7.34 26.98
N LEU A 7 8.86 -7.12 25.86
CA LEU A 7 8.96 -5.90 25.05
C LEU A 7 7.95 -4.87 25.55
N GLU A 8 8.32 -3.59 25.55
CA GLU A 8 7.45 -2.49 25.98
C GLU A 8 6.43 -2.08 24.94
N MET A 9 6.73 -2.31 23.64
CA MET A 9 5.89 -1.91 22.52
C MET A 9 5.78 -3.02 21.47
N MET A 10 4.63 -3.12 20.83
CA MET A 10 4.39 -3.97 19.68
C MET A 10 4.00 -3.10 18.47
N LEU A 11 4.68 -3.32 17.34
CA LEU A 11 4.33 -2.74 16.05
C LEU A 11 3.63 -3.79 15.19
N ASP A 12 2.45 -3.46 14.68
CA ASP A 12 1.75 -4.26 13.66
C ASP A 12 1.55 -3.42 12.39
N LYS A 13 1.96 -3.95 11.25
CA LYS A 13 1.80 -3.31 9.93
C LYS A 13 1.07 -4.23 8.97
N THR A 14 -0.20 -3.94 8.72
CA THR A 14 -1.04 -4.66 7.77
C THR A 14 -1.80 -3.65 6.89
N PRO A 15 -1.51 -3.56 5.58
CA PRO A 15 -2.14 -2.56 4.71
C PRO A 15 -3.67 -2.61 4.72
N ALA A 16 -4.26 -3.81 4.84
CA ALA A 16 -5.71 -3.99 4.89
C ALA A 16 -6.38 -3.34 6.11
N TYR A 17 -5.63 -2.97 7.14
CA TYR A 17 -6.18 -2.27 8.31
C TYR A 17 -6.73 -0.89 7.97
N GLY A 18 -6.28 -0.26 6.88
CA GLY A 18 -6.86 0.99 6.38
C GLY A 18 -8.38 0.95 6.21
N LEU A 19 -8.96 -0.23 5.92
CA LEU A 19 -10.40 -0.42 5.74
C LEU A 19 -11.17 -0.67 7.04
N VAL A 20 -10.49 -0.93 8.15
CA VAL A 20 -11.11 -1.30 9.44
C VAL A 20 -10.59 -0.44 10.60
N LEU A 21 -9.98 0.69 10.30
CA LEU A 21 -9.43 1.62 11.31
C LEU A 21 -10.45 2.04 12.37
N PRO A 22 -11.73 2.37 12.04
CA PRO A 22 -12.72 2.71 13.05
C PRO A 22 -13.02 1.57 14.05
N PHE A 23 -12.88 0.32 13.62
CA PHE A 23 -13.00 -0.83 14.51
C PHE A 23 -11.74 -0.99 15.37
N LEU A 24 -10.56 -0.86 14.76
CA LEU A 24 -9.29 -0.98 15.48
C LEU A 24 -9.11 0.11 16.52
N SER A 25 -9.52 1.35 16.24
CA SER A 25 -9.43 2.46 17.20
C SER A 25 -10.31 2.25 18.43
N LYS A 26 -11.47 1.60 18.26
CA LYS A 26 -12.33 1.20 19.38
C LYS A 26 -11.75 0.04 20.19
N LEU A 27 -11.12 -0.92 19.51
CA LEU A 27 -10.53 -2.09 20.15
C LEU A 27 -9.22 -1.75 20.89
N TYR A 28 -8.46 -0.81 20.34
CA TYR A 28 -7.17 -0.35 20.89
C TYR A 28 -7.13 1.17 21.04
N PRO A 29 -7.91 1.73 21.98
CA PRO A 29 -8.06 3.19 22.13
C PRO A 29 -6.79 3.90 22.62
N THR A 30 -5.85 3.16 23.19
CA THR A 30 -4.55 3.69 23.66
C THR A 30 -3.42 3.49 22.67
N ALA A 31 -3.67 2.80 21.56
CA ALA A 31 -2.66 2.61 20.51
C ALA A 31 -2.39 3.91 19.76
N LYS A 32 -1.16 4.06 19.27
CA LYS A 32 -0.76 5.15 18.39
C LYS A 32 -0.80 4.68 16.96
N TYR A 33 -1.40 5.47 16.08
CA TYR A 33 -1.63 5.11 14.68
C TYR A 33 -0.72 5.94 13.77
N VAL A 34 0.21 5.30 13.07
CA VAL A 34 1.00 5.94 12.00
C VAL A 34 0.30 5.66 10.67
N VAL A 35 -0.19 6.71 10.02
CA VAL A 35 -0.95 6.64 8.76
C VAL A 35 0.00 7.01 7.63
N LEU A 36 0.50 6.01 6.92
CA LEU A 36 1.35 6.22 5.76
C LEU A 36 0.48 6.38 4.51
N THR A 37 0.59 7.53 3.87
CA THR A 37 -0.06 7.85 2.59
C THR A 37 0.97 7.98 1.48
N ARG A 38 0.53 7.89 0.25
CA ARG A 38 1.35 8.07 -0.94
C ARG A 38 0.50 8.69 -2.03
N HIS A 39 1.13 9.39 -2.99
CA HIS A 39 0.41 9.96 -4.13
C HIS A 39 -0.58 8.95 -4.72
N PRO A 40 -1.89 9.26 -4.88
CA PRO A 40 -2.92 8.31 -5.31
C PRO A 40 -2.53 7.57 -6.60
N LEU A 41 -2.05 8.30 -7.61
CA LEU A 41 -1.61 7.70 -8.87
C LEU A 41 -0.38 6.80 -8.71
N ALA A 42 0.53 7.14 -7.78
CA ALA A 42 1.66 6.28 -7.43
C ALA A 42 1.21 4.97 -6.77
N VAL A 43 0.16 5.03 -5.94
CA VAL A 43 -0.47 3.83 -5.33
C VAL A 43 -1.07 2.95 -6.42
N LEU A 44 -1.85 3.51 -7.35
CA LEU A 44 -2.47 2.79 -8.46
C LEU A 44 -1.40 2.13 -9.35
N SER A 45 -0.39 2.89 -9.78
CA SER A 45 0.71 2.37 -10.60
C SER A 45 1.48 1.25 -9.86
N SER A 46 1.83 1.48 -8.61
CA SER A 46 2.52 0.46 -7.80
C SER A 46 1.70 -0.81 -7.64
N TYR A 47 0.39 -0.68 -7.43
CA TYR A 47 -0.53 -1.80 -7.31
C TYR A 47 -0.62 -2.59 -8.62
N ALA A 48 -0.86 -1.92 -9.74
CA ALA A 48 -0.92 -2.54 -11.06
C ALA A 48 0.41 -3.23 -11.42
N ASN A 49 1.54 -2.55 -11.23
CA ASN A 49 2.85 -3.09 -11.56
C ASN A 49 3.30 -4.25 -10.65
N SER A 50 3.01 -4.18 -9.36
CA SER A 50 3.45 -5.20 -8.40
C SER A 50 2.61 -6.47 -8.46
N PHE A 51 1.32 -6.34 -8.75
CA PHE A 51 0.36 -7.43 -8.61
C PHE A 51 -0.25 -7.91 -9.92
N PHE A 52 -0.28 -7.06 -10.95
CA PHE A 52 -0.94 -7.33 -12.23
C PHE A 52 -0.02 -7.17 -13.44
N GLU A 53 1.29 -7.06 -13.22
CA GLU A 53 2.30 -6.94 -14.27
C GLU A 53 2.13 -5.71 -15.18
N GLY A 54 1.55 -4.64 -14.63
CA GLY A 54 1.25 -3.41 -15.35
C GLY A 54 -0.07 -3.41 -16.08
N ASP A 55 -0.92 -4.41 -15.87
CA ASP A 55 -2.29 -4.46 -16.36
C ASP A 55 -3.19 -3.67 -15.37
N TYR A 56 -3.47 -2.41 -15.72
CA TYR A 56 -4.27 -1.50 -14.91
C TYR A 56 -5.75 -1.89 -14.90
N ASP A 57 -6.27 -2.37 -16.04
CA ASP A 57 -7.68 -2.84 -16.12
C ASP A 57 -7.91 -3.99 -15.16
N ALA A 58 -7.04 -4.99 -15.19
CA ALA A 58 -7.13 -6.11 -14.26
C ALA A 58 -6.94 -5.69 -12.79
N ALA A 59 -6.12 -4.68 -12.53
CA ALA A 59 -5.92 -4.15 -11.19
C ALA A 59 -7.17 -3.47 -10.65
N VAL A 60 -7.79 -2.58 -11.43
CA VAL A 60 -9.01 -1.84 -11.07
C VAL A 60 -10.20 -2.79 -10.96
N GLU A 61 -10.37 -3.70 -11.95
CA GLU A 61 -11.44 -4.72 -11.92
C GLU A 61 -11.35 -5.60 -10.67
N PHE A 62 -10.12 -5.95 -10.24
CA PHE A 62 -9.94 -6.80 -9.08
C PHE A 62 -10.25 -6.10 -7.76
N ASN A 63 -9.84 -4.86 -7.61
CA ASN A 63 -10.08 -4.05 -6.41
C ASN A 63 -9.82 -2.58 -6.72
N ASP A 64 -10.84 -1.78 -6.59
CA ASP A 64 -10.72 -0.33 -6.59
C ASP A 64 -9.98 0.13 -5.32
N ILE A 65 -8.64 0.15 -5.42
CA ILE A 65 -7.79 0.44 -4.28
C ILE A 65 -7.95 1.90 -3.81
N LEU A 66 -8.10 2.84 -4.74
CA LEU A 66 -8.23 4.26 -4.39
C LEU A 66 -9.61 4.57 -3.84
N GLY A 67 -10.68 4.18 -4.54
CA GLY A 67 -12.06 4.43 -4.11
C GLY A 67 -12.42 3.75 -2.77
N ARG A 68 -11.65 2.76 -2.34
CA ARG A 68 -11.87 2.10 -1.04
C ARG A 68 -11.00 2.65 0.08
N TYR A 69 -9.70 2.85 -0.17
CA TYR A 69 -8.78 3.22 0.91
C TYR A 69 -8.73 4.71 1.18
N VAL A 70 -8.83 5.56 0.16
CA VAL A 70 -8.79 7.01 0.35
C VAL A 70 -9.95 7.46 1.23
N PRO A 71 -11.23 7.15 0.90
CA PRO A 71 -12.34 7.57 1.76
C PRO A 71 -12.32 6.92 3.14
N ALA A 72 -11.94 5.64 3.25
CA ALA A 72 -11.93 4.95 4.53
C ALA A 72 -10.90 5.53 5.51
N MET A 73 -9.70 5.83 5.01
CA MET A 73 -8.64 6.41 5.85
C MET A 73 -8.90 7.89 6.12
N ALA A 74 -9.45 8.64 5.16
CA ALA A 74 -9.88 10.02 5.37
C ALA A 74 -10.98 10.12 6.43
N ALA A 75 -12.00 9.25 6.37
CA ALA A 75 -13.03 9.18 7.38
C ALA A 75 -12.47 8.86 8.78
N PHE A 76 -11.50 7.96 8.88
CA PHE A 76 -10.80 7.70 10.14
C PHE A 76 -10.09 8.97 10.64
N MET A 77 -9.29 9.63 9.81
CA MET A 77 -8.54 10.83 10.22
C MET A 77 -9.45 11.99 10.61
N ARG A 78 -10.62 12.12 9.96
CA ARG A 78 -11.63 13.15 10.27
C ARG A 78 -12.35 12.90 11.60
N GLN A 79 -12.60 11.64 11.95
CA GLN A 79 -13.46 11.24 13.08
C GLN A 79 -12.68 10.61 14.23
N SER A 80 -11.36 10.52 14.12
CA SER A 80 -10.57 9.78 15.10
C SER A 80 -10.49 10.53 16.45
N GLU A 81 -10.84 9.83 17.51
CA GLU A 81 -10.60 10.25 18.90
C GLU A 81 -9.25 9.74 19.44
N VAL A 82 -8.58 8.88 18.66
CA VAL A 82 -7.28 8.31 19.02
C VAL A 82 -6.14 9.09 18.35
N PRO A 83 -4.96 9.15 18.98
CA PRO A 83 -3.83 9.86 18.40
C PRO A 83 -3.35 9.16 17.11
N PHE A 84 -3.21 9.93 16.04
CA PHE A 84 -2.58 9.48 14.82
C PHE A 84 -1.57 10.48 14.29
N HIS A 85 -0.58 9.97 13.55
CA HIS A 85 0.42 10.78 12.85
C HIS A 85 0.41 10.39 11.36
N ARG A 86 0.11 11.36 10.48
CA ARG A 86 0.12 11.14 9.04
C ARG A 86 1.52 11.38 8.49
N VAL A 87 2.00 10.45 7.68
CA VAL A 87 3.29 10.53 6.99
C VAL A 87 3.07 10.33 5.50
N ARG A 88 3.56 11.24 4.67
CA ARG A 88 3.58 11.04 3.22
C ARG A 88 4.84 10.25 2.84
N TYR A 89 4.67 9.27 1.97
CA TYR A 89 5.78 8.44 1.48
C TYR A 89 6.90 9.28 0.83
N GLU A 90 6.52 10.28 0.03
CA GLU A 90 7.44 11.14 -0.67
C GLU A 90 8.30 11.94 0.30
N ASP A 91 7.72 12.47 1.37
CA ASP A 91 8.44 13.20 2.42
C ASP A 91 9.36 12.24 3.19
N LEU A 92 8.87 11.02 3.50
CA LEU A 92 9.65 10.02 4.22
C LEU A 92 10.89 9.58 3.44
N VAL A 93 10.80 9.42 2.12
CA VAL A 93 11.96 9.02 1.31
C VAL A 93 12.85 10.20 0.91
N GLY A 94 12.31 11.42 0.91
CA GLY A 94 13.04 12.65 0.63
C GLY A 94 13.88 13.12 1.82
N GLU A 95 13.32 13.06 3.02
CA GLU A 95 13.91 13.53 4.28
C GLU A 95 13.80 12.45 5.37
N PRO A 96 14.38 11.25 5.16
CA PRO A 96 14.06 10.08 5.97
C PRO A 96 14.45 10.22 7.45
N GLU A 97 15.56 10.89 7.76
CA GLU A 97 15.99 11.14 9.13
C GLU A 97 15.01 12.04 9.88
N VAL A 98 14.54 13.11 9.22
CA VAL A 98 13.61 14.07 9.82
C VAL A 98 12.26 13.41 10.08
N ARG A 99 11.71 12.75 9.05
CA ARG A 99 10.39 12.11 9.18
C ARG A 99 10.38 10.94 10.14
N LEU A 100 11.49 10.20 10.21
CA LEU A 100 11.61 9.12 11.18
C LEU A 100 11.72 9.65 12.62
N ALA A 101 12.43 10.76 12.83
CA ALA A 101 12.49 11.42 14.13
C ALA A 101 11.11 11.91 14.60
N GLU A 102 10.29 12.51 13.70
CA GLU A 102 8.90 12.91 14.00
C GLU A 102 8.04 11.69 14.39
N ILE A 103 8.20 10.55 13.69
CA ILE A 103 7.50 9.31 14.03
C ILE A 103 7.91 8.80 15.41
N PHE A 104 9.20 8.78 15.73
CA PHE A 104 9.69 8.35 17.04
C PHE A 104 9.21 9.27 18.16
N GLU A 105 9.24 10.58 17.96
CA GLU A 105 8.67 11.55 18.90
C GLU A 105 7.17 11.27 19.14
N PHE A 106 6.39 11.12 18.07
CA PHE A 106 4.98 10.79 18.17
C PHE A 106 4.76 9.49 18.94
N LEU A 107 5.57 8.47 18.69
CA LEU A 107 5.48 7.17 19.38
C LEU A 107 5.98 7.26 20.84
N GLY A 108 6.74 8.28 21.21
CA GLY A 108 7.39 8.40 22.51
C GLY A 108 8.59 7.47 22.63
N LEU A 109 9.23 7.19 21.50
CA LEU A 109 10.47 6.42 21.42
C LEU A 109 11.68 7.32 21.33
N PRO A 110 12.85 6.91 21.85
CA PRO A 110 14.09 7.64 21.61
C PRO A 110 14.42 7.60 20.11
N ASN A 111 14.94 8.72 19.59
CA ASN A 111 15.44 8.75 18.22
C ASN A 111 16.72 7.92 18.14
N GLU A 112 16.71 6.90 17.28
CA GLU A 112 17.83 5.99 17.09
C GLU A 112 18.65 6.42 15.88
N GLU A 113 19.91 6.81 16.10
CA GLU A 113 20.82 7.18 15.03
C GLU A 113 21.07 5.97 14.10
N GLY A 114 20.97 6.22 12.79
CA GLY A 114 21.12 5.15 11.79
C GLY A 114 19.91 4.24 11.58
N ALA A 115 18.77 4.51 12.22
CA ALA A 115 17.53 3.74 11.99
C ALA A 115 17.06 3.77 10.53
N VAL A 116 17.46 4.76 9.74
CA VAL A 116 17.20 4.85 8.29
C VAL A 116 18.03 3.86 7.47
N ASP A 117 19.14 3.36 8.00
CA ASP A 117 20.07 2.45 7.34
C ASP A 117 19.68 0.97 7.59
N TYR A 118 18.43 0.64 7.38
CA TYR A 118 17.87 -0.67 7.70
C TYR A 118 18.59 -1.84 7.01
N GLY A 119 19.29 -1.60 5.91
CA GLY A 119 20.10 -2.63 5.23
C GLY A 119 21.34 -3.06 5.99
N LYS A 120 21.70 -2.39 7.10
CA LYS A 120 22.80 -2.80 7.99
C LYS A 120 22.37 -3.85 9.00
N HIS A 121 21.07 -4.11 9.13
CA HIS A 121 20.51 -5.08 10.06
C HIS A 121 20.17 -6.39 9.35
N ASP A 122 20.42 -7.50 10.02
CA ASP A 122 20.05 -8.83 9.53
C ASP A 122 18.51 -8.95 9.46
N HIS A 123 17.97 -8.91 8.25
CA HIS A 123 16.55 -9.14 8.03
C HIS A 123 16.26 -10.62 7.86
N VAL A 124 15.53 -11.20 8.79
CA VAL A 124 14.90 -12.51 8.56
C VAL A 124 13.77 -12.32 7.56
N VAL A 125 14.10 -12.43 6.27
CA VAL A 125 13.13 -12.37 5.18
C VAL A 125 12.23 -13.61 5.24
N LYS A 126 11.26 -13.59 6.14
CA LYS A 126 10.11 -14.49 6.03
C LYS A 126 9.16 -13.87 5.00
N SER A 127 8.68 -14.65 4.07
CA SER A 127 7.90 -14.44 2.84
C SER A 127 6.79 -13.35 2.83
N TYR A 128 6.72 -12.46 3.78
CA TYR A 128 5.77 -11.37 3.93
C TYR A 128 6.51 -10.03 3.89
N GLY A 129 6.42 -9.32 2.78
CA GLY A 129 7.02 -8.00 2.59
C GLY A 129 7.11 -7.64 1.12
N ASP A 130 7.49 -6.39 0.83
CA ASP A 130 7.82 -5.97 -0.53
C ASP A 130 9.19 -6.57 -0.92
N PRO A 131 9.23 -7.42 -1.98
CA PRO A 131 10.49 -8.02 -2.43
C PRO A 131 11.54 -6.99 -2.88
N LYS A 132 11.11 -5.77 -3.23
CA LYS A 132 12.02 -4.69 -3.63
C LYS A 132 12.62 -3.99 -2.42
N ALA A 133 11.83 -3.75 -1.38
CA ALA A 133 12.31 -3.13 -0.14
C ALA A 133 13.41 -3.94 0.55
N SER A 134 13.39 -5.28 0.42
CA SER A 134 14.44 -6.15 0.98
C SER A 134 15.78 -6.08 0.25
N GLN A 135 15.84 -5.42 -0.92
CA GLN A 135 17.05 -5.25 -1.73
C GLN A 135 17.68 -3.86 -1.53
N GLU A 136 16.94 -2.93 -0.93
CA GLU A 136 17.41 -1.60 -0.65
C GLU A 136 17.99 -1.55 0.77
N THR A 137 19.04 -0.77 0.95
CA THR A 137 19.70 -0.59 2.26
C THR A 137 19.24 0.66 2.99
N ARG A 138 18.54 1.55 2.28
CA ARG A 138 18.09 2.86 2.75
C ARG A 138 16.89 3.34 1.91
N PRO A 139 16.00 4.20 2.42
CA PRO A 139 14.95 4.84 1.61
C PRO A 139 15.53 5.55 0.38
N THR A 140 14.85 5.44 -0.76
CA THR A 140 15.30 6.02 -2.03
C THR A 140 14.17 6.73 -2.76
N THR A 141 14.48 7.86 -3.38
CA THR A 141 13.53 8.65 -4.18
C THR A 141 13.30 8.13 -5.59
N LYS A 142 14.05 7.10 -6.03
CA LYS A 142 14.01 6.55 -7.41
C LYS A 142 12.62 6.13 -7.90
N SER A 143 11.71 5.82 -6.99
CA SER A 143 10.35 5.36 -7.31
C SER A 143 9.28 6.45 -7.12
N VAL A 144 9.66 7.65 -6.71
CA VAL A 144 8.72 8.72 -6.37
C VAL A 144 7.97 9.23 -7.60
N SER A 145 8.67 9.48 -8.70
CA SER A 145 8.10 10.08 -9.93
C SER A 145 7.94 9.10 -11.10
N LYS A 146 8.45 7.88 -11.00
CA LYS A 146 8.45 6.91 -12.13
C LYS A 146 7.05 6.62 -12.69
N TRP A 147 6.03 6.65 -11.85
CA TRP A 147 4.64 6.45 -12.22
C TRP A 147 4.10 7.58 -13.12
N ALA A 148 4.59 8.81 -12.96
CA ALA A 148 4.16 9.95 -13.76
C ALA A 148 4.57 9.77 -15.23
N ALA A 149 5.83 9.43 -15.49
CA ALA A 149 6.30 9.11 -16.84
C ALA A 149 5.60 7.86 -17.42
N GLU A 150 5.28 6.86 -16.59
CA GLU A 150 4.50 5.69 -17.04
C GLU A 150 3.11 6.10 -17.53
N LEU A 151 2.39 6.93 -16.79
CA LEU A 151 1.05 7.39 -17.18
C LEU A 151 1.11 8.35 -18.37
N ALA A 152 2.11 9.25 -18.41
CA ALA A 152 2.30 10.16 -19.53
C ALA A 152 2.61 9.44 -20.86
N SER A 153 3.19 8.24 -20.81
CA SER A 153 3.55 7.44 -21.98
C SER A 153 2.44 6.53 -22.51
N ASP A 154 1.32 6.40 -21.82
CA ASP A 154 0.24 5.44 -22.14
C ASP A 154 -1.13 6.09 -21.89
N GLU A 155 -1.78 6.53 -22.97
CA GLU A 155 -3.06 7.23 -22.96
C GLU A 155 -4.17 6.41 -22.26
N HIS A 156 -4.23 5.11 -22.53
CA HIS A 156 -5.23 4.22 -21.90
C HIS A 156 -5.05 4.15 -20.38
N LYS A 157 -3.81 4.05 -19.90
CA LYS A 157 -3.54 4.05 -18.45
C LYS A 157 -3.90 5.40 -17.81
N LEU A 158 -3.63 6.49 -18.53
CA LEU A 158 -3.98 7.84 -18.07
C LEU A 158 -5.48 8.02 -17.95
N GLU A 159 -6.24 7.66 -18.99
CA GLU A 159 -7.71 7.70 -18.98
C GLU A 159 -8.29 6.86 -17.83
N LEU A 160 -7.79 5.64 -17.63
CA LEU A 160 -8.25 4.78 -16.55
C LEU A 160 -7.91 5.38 -15.17
N ALA A 161 -6.74 5.99 -15.03
CA ALA A 161 -6.35 6.67 -13.80
C ALA A 161 -7.27 7.88 -13.51
N GLN A 162 -7.66 8.64 -14.53
CA GLN A 162 -8.64 9.74 -14.42
C GLN A 162 -9.99 9.21 -13.96
N GLN A 163 -10.50 8.15 -14.59
CA GLN A 163 -11.77 7.51 -14.22
C GLN A 163 -11.80 7.04 -12.77
N VAL A 164 -10.68 6.48 -12.28
CA VAL A 164 -10.57 6.00 -10.89
C VAL A 164 -10.46 7.15 -9.88
N CYS A 165 -9.85 8.28 -10.27
CA CYS A 165 -9.70 9.45 -9.39
C CYS A 165 -10.92 10.38 -9.40
N GLU A 166 -11.71 10.39 -10.48
CA GLU A 166 -12.88 11.27 -10.61
C GLU A 166 -13.86 11.19 -9.42
N PRO A 167 -14.27 9.99 -8.94
CA PRO A 167 -15.22 9.88 -7.83
C PRO A 167 -14.63 10.17 -6.44
N LEU A 168 -13.33 10.43 -6.31
CA LEU A 168 -12.73 10.77 -5.03
C LEU A 168 -13.16 12.17 -4.61
N GLU A 169 -13.59 12.34 -3.37
CA GLU A 169 -13.92 13.66 -2.82
C GLU A 169 -12.64 14.47 -2.56
N ALA A 170 -12.66 15.77 -2.88
CA ALA A 170 -11.51 16.66 -2.71
C ALA A 170 -11.04 16.70 -1.24
N GLU A 171 -11.98 16.79 -0.30
CA GLU A 171 -11.69 16.78 1.13
C GLU A 171 -10.99 15.48 1.59
N ASP A 172 -11.37 14.33 1.03
CA ASP A 172 -10.74 13.05 1.35
C ASP A 172 -9.31 12.98 0.81
N VAL A 173 -9.08 13.52 -0.39
CA VAL A 173 -7.75 13.61 -1.00
C VAL A 173 -6.85 14.58 -0.22
N GLU A 174 -7.40 15.68 0.31
CA GLU A 174 -6.69 16.63 1.16
C GLU A 174 -6.28 15.98 2.50
N LEU A 175 -7.20 15.28 3.15
CA LEU A 175 -6.88 14.49 4.35
C LEU A 175 -5.85 13.41 4.06
N TRP A 176 -5.88 12.81 2.87
CA TRP A 176 -4.86 11.87 2.41
C TRP A 176 -3.49 12.56 2.22
N GLY A 177 -3.45 13.90 2.08
CA GLY A 177 -2.24 14.71 2.01
C GLY A 177 -1.89 15.25 0.64
N TYR A 178 -2.85 15.30 -0.28
CA TYR A 178 -2.66 15.78 -1.65
C TYR A 178 -3.82 16.68 -2.07
N ASP A 179 -3.60 17.49 -3.10
CA ASP A 179 -4.63 18.29 -3.73
C ASP A 179 -5.25 17.51 -4.90
N LYS A 180 -6.58 17.39 -4.91
CA LYS A 180 -7.31 16.69 -5.96
C LYS A 180 -7.10 17.33 -7.33
N GLU A 181 -7.08 18.67 -7.39
CA GLU A 181 -6.92 19.41 -8.64
C GLU A 181 -5.52 19.25 -9.23
N ALA A 182 -4.52 19.12 -8.37
CA ALA A 182 -3.10 18.98 -8.74
C ALA A 182 -2.65 17.51 -8.93
N LEU A 183 -3.55 16.51 -8.80
CA LEU A 183 -3.15 15.10 -8.87
C LEU A 183 -2.46 14.71 -10.18
N PHE A 184 -2.80 15.38 -11.29
CA PHE A 184 -2.27 15.06 -12.61
C PHE A 184 -1.12 15.98 -13.06
N ASP A 185 -0.77 17.00 -12.28
CA ASP A 185 0.33 17.93 -12.60
C ASP A 185 1.66 17.20 -12.83
N PRO A 186 2.06 16.21 -11.99
CA PRO A 186 3.29 15.47 -12.23
C PRO A 186 3.28 14.67 -13.52
N VAL A 187 2.10 14.26 -14.02
CA VAL A 187 1.98 13.54 -15.31
C VAL A 187 2.17 14.52 -16.45
N ALA A 188 1.61 15.73 -16.34
CA ALA A 188 1.80 16.78 -17.34
C ALA A 188 3.26 17.25 -17.42
N GLU A 189 3.95 17.36 -16.26
CA GLU A 189 5.37 17.70 -16.18
C GLU A 189 6.25 16.60 -16.77
N ALA A 190 5.90 15.34 -16.62
CA ALA A 190 6.63 14.19 -17.17
C ALA A 190 6.30 13.91 -18.66
N ALA A 191 5.45 14.72 -19.30
CA ALA A 191 5.11 14.55 -20.70
C ALA A 191 6.37 14.79 -21.59
N GLY A 192 6.81 13.72 -22.26
CA GLY A 192 8.04 13.74 -23.07
C GLY A 192 9.24 13.02 -22.44
N ASP A 193 9.14 12.63 -21.18
CA ASP A 193 10.16 11.80 -20.55
C ASP A 193 10.15 10.37 -21.09
N GLU A 194 11.34 9.80 -21.35
CA GLU A 194 11.43 8.40 -21.75
C GLU A 194 11.05 7.47 -20.59
N PHE A 195 9.91 6.81 -20.71
CA PHE A 195 9.55 5.74 -19.80
C PHE A 195 10.13 4.41 -20.25
N GLN A 196 11.08 3.88 -19.48
CA GLN A 196 11.56 2.51 -19.67
C GLN A 196 10.85 1.58 -18.70
N ALA A 197 9.95 0.75 -19.22
CA ALA A 197 9.34 -0.32 -18.45
C ALA A 197 10.43 -1.27 -17.91
N ASP A 198 10.39 -1.60 -16.63
CA ASP A 198 11.29 -2.60 -16.07
C ASP A 198 11.17 -3.89 -16.89
N LYS A 199 12.28 -4.41 -17.43
CA LYS A 199 12.29 -5.68 -18.18
C LYS A 199 11.76 -6.81 -17.32
N LYS A 200 10.48 -7.14 -17.50
CA LYS A 200 9.71 -8.03 -16.60
C LYS A 200 9.88 -9.52 -16.95
N TRP A 201 10.98 -9.95 -17.53
CA TRP A 201 11.11 -11.35 -17.87
C TRP A 201 12.04 -12.10 -16.92
N LYS A 202 11.48 -12.57 -15.80
CA LYS A 202 11.98 -13.77 -15.11
C LYS A 202 10.78 -14.62 -14.71
N TRP A 203 10.71 -15.83 -15.25
CA TRP A 203 9.78 -16.87 -14.82
C TRP A 203 9.92 -17.06 -13.31
N ASN A 204 8.95 -16.58 -12.54
CA ASN A 204 8.92 -16.74 -11.10
C ASN A 204 7.73 -17.64 -10.75
N LYS A 205 8.01 -18.79 -10.13
CA LYS A 205 7.00 -19.74 -9.63
C LYS A 205 5.93 -19.05 -8.77
N TYR A 206 6.31 -18.02 -8.02
CA TYR A 206 5.40 -17.21 -7.21
C TYR A 206 4.40 -16.43 -8.08
N ARG A 207 4.86 -15.76 -9.13
CA ARG A 207 3.98 -15.01 -10.05
C ARG A 207 3.00 -15.93 -10.77
N MET A 208 3.45 -17.10 -11.22
CA MET A 208 2.59 -18.09 -11.89
C MET A 208 1.53 -18.65 -10.90
N ARG A 209 1.92 -19.01 -9.68
CA ARG A 209 0.96 -19.41 -8.63
C ARG A 209 -0.03 -18.31 -8.33
N ARG A 210 0.41 -17.06 -8.28
CA ARG A 210 -0.44 -15.90 -8.01
C ARG A 210 -1.41 -15.64 -9.16
N ARG A 211 -0.97 -15.64 -10.44
CA ARG A 211 -1.88 -15.55 -11.60
C ARG A 211 -2.95 -16.64 -11.58
N MET A 212 -2.54 -17.86 -11.30
CA MET A 212 -3.49 -18.98 -11.17
C MET A 212 -4.47 -18.77 -10.01
N PHE A 213 -3.96 -18.28 -8.87
CA PHE A 213 -4.79 -17.98 -7.71
C PHE A 213 -5.76 -16.81 -7.95
N LEU A 214 -5.32 -15.75 -8.64
CA LEU A 214 -6.18 -14.63 -9.02
C LEU A 214 -7.26 -15.05 -10.02
N LYS A 215 -6.90 -15.85 -11.05
CA LYS A 215 -7.90 -16.43 -11.98
C LYS A 215 -8.90 -17.35 -11.27
N LEU A 216 -8.44 -18.17 -10.33
CA LEU A 216 -9.33 -19.02 -9.52
C LEU A 216 -10.23 -18.15 -8.63
N ARG A 217 -9.73 -17.06 -8.05
CA ARG A 217 -10.49 -16.18 -7.19
C ARG A 217 -11.54 -15.37 -7.98
N LYS A 218 -11.19 -14.88 -9.17
CA LYS A 218 -12.15 -14.24 -10.10
C LYS A 218 -13.31 -15.18 -10.43
N ASN A 219 -13.03 -16.45 -10.66
CA ASN A 219 -14.02 -17.45 -11.01
C ASN A 219 -14.73 -18.11 -9.80
N ILE A 220 -14.21 -17.96 -8.58
CA ILE A 220 -14.77 -18.56 -7.35
C ILE A 220 -16.20 -18.06 -7.06
N HIS A 221 -16.53 -16.84 -7.46
CA HIS A 221 -17.86 -16.26 -7.22
C HIS A 221 -18.86 -16.51 -8.34
N THR A 222 -18.38 -16.85 -9.54
CA THR A 222 -19.22 -16.90 -10.76
C THR A 222 -19.57 -18.30 -11.22
N ASN A 223 -18.78 -19.32 -10.91
CA ASN A 223 -19.06 -20.68 -11.37
C ASN A 223 -19.22 -21.71 -10.24
N GLY A 224 -19.90 -22.84 -10.55
CA GLY A 224 -20.23 -23.89 -9.57
C GLY A 224 -19.00 -24.54 -8.92
N PHE A 225 -17.91 -24.68 -9.68
CA PHE A 225 -16.65 -25.24 -9.19
C PHE A 225 -16.01 -24.32 -8.14
N GLY A 226 -15.99 -23.01 -8.39
CA GLY A 226 -15.47 -22.04 -7.42
C GLY A 226 -16.24 -22.04 -6.11
N ARG A 227 -17.58 -22.17 -6.17
CA ARG A 227 -18.42 -22.31 -4.97
C ARG A 227 -18.12 -23.59 -4.19
N ALA A 228 -17.86 -24.71 -4.88
CA ALA A 228 -17.45 -25.95 -4.24
C ALA A 228 -16.09 -25.84 -3.55
N VAL A 229 -15.09 -25.25 -4.22
CA VAL A 229 -13.76 -24.99 -3.64
C VAL A 229 -13.85 -24.08 -2.41
N LYS A 230 -14.67 -23.01 -2.45
CA LYS A 230 -14.91 -22.13 -1.31
C LYS A 230 -15.53 -22.88 -0.13
N ARG A 231 -16.46 -23.80 -0.41
CA ARG A 231 -17.10 -24.62 0.62
C ARG A 231 -16.11 -25.60 1.25
N VAL A 232 -15.27 -26.27 0.45
CA VAL A 232 -14.21 -27.15 0.95
C VAL A 232 -13.19 -26.36 1.79
N LYS A 233 -12.73 -25.21 1.30
CA LYS A 233 -11.83 -24.35 2.07
C LYS A 233 -12.43 -23.91 3.40
N TYR A 234 -13.71 -23.51 3.41
CA TYR A 234 -14.42 -23.15 4.65
C TYR A 234 -14.45 -24.31 5.65
N TYR A 235 -14.74 -25.53 5.20
CA TYR A 235 -14.73 -26.69 6.07
C TYR A 235 -13.32 -27.03 6.56
N CYS A 236 -12.29 -26.92 5.71
CA CYS A 236 -10.91 -27.12 6.13
C CYS A 236 -10.47 -26.05 7.17
N ASP A 237 -10.79 -24.78 6.94
CA ASP A 237 -10.46 -23.69 7.85
C ASP A 237 -11.22 -23.80 9.20
N VAL A 238 -12.40 -24.43 9.22
CA VAL A 238 -13.18 -24.65 10.45
C VAL A 238 -12.76 -25.92 11.18
N LEU A 239 -12.44 -27.01 10.44
CA LEU A 239 -12.10 -28.31 11.03
C LEU A 239 -10.61 -28.45 11.42
N LEU A 240 -9.73 -27.57 10.91
CA LEU A 240 -8.29 -27.59 11.22
C LEU A 240 -7.87 -26.49 12.22
N ARG A 241 -8.85 -25.90 12.91
CA ARG A 241 -8.64 -24.89 13.95
C ARG A 241 -8.71 -25.47 15.36
N ASP A 242 -8.20 -26.66 15.56
CA ASP A 242 -7.90 -27.16 16.92
C ASP A 242 -6.45 -26.93 17.32
#